data_764d360088c7986d88665247b92f1f07
#
_entry.id   764d360088c7986d88665247b92f1f07
#
_cell.length_a   1.000
_cell.length_b   1.000
_cell.length_c   1.000
_cell.angle_alpha   90.00
_cell.angle_beta   90.00
_cell.angle_gamma   90.00
#
_symmetry.space_group_name_H-M   'P 1'
#
loop_
_entity.id
_entity.type
_entity.pdbx_description
1 polymer ?
#
loop_
_entity_poly.entity_id
_entity_poly.type
_entity_poly.pdbx_seq_one_letter_code
_entity_poly.pdbx_strand_id
1 'polypeptide(L)'
;MNFKRTLVKYTAALSIFFTGISAINVPATVHADEVSTSTVNNDNSMSDIETSTPAATTVKKTSAVTKKRNAIVNLAKNQIGKPYVYGASGPSAFDCSGLISYVYKNAANKTLPRTTYGQITLGKTVSVSTKKLKKGDLLFWGNYHVGIYIGGGKFVHAPAPGQNVKTQTLASFFPSSAKRVID
;
A
#
# COMPACT_ATOMS: atom_id res chain seq x y z
N MET A 1 48.89 -1.74 -24.89
CA MET A 1 48.40 -1.26 -23.60
C MET A 1 47.88 -2.42 -22.79
N ASN A 2 48.60 -2.80 -21.73
CA ASN A 2 48.36 -4.02 -20.95
C ASN A 2 47.32 -3.77 -19.86
N PHE A 3 46.16 -4.43 -19.95
CA PHE A 3 45.14 -4.39 -18.94
C PHE A 3 45.44 -5.45 -17.85
N LYS A 4 45.90 -5.02 -16.69
CA LYS A 4 46.14 -5.91 -15.52
C LYS A 4 44.76 -6.25 -14.89
N ARG A 5 44.40 -7.54 -14.96
CA ARG A 5 43.27 -8.11 -14.25
C ARG A 5 43.62 -8.27 -12.78
N THR A 6 42.98 -7.49 -11.89
CA THR A 6 43.09 -7.69 -10.45
C THR A 6 42.03 -8.71 -10.01
N LEU A 7 42.52 -9.88 -9.58
CA LEU A 7 41.71 -10.97 -9.05
C LEU A 7 41.45 -10.70 -7.56
N VAL A 8 40.25 -10.39 -7.17
CA VAL A 8 39.85 -10.26 -5.76
C VAL A 8 39.36 -11.62 -5.26
N LYS A 9 40.15 -12.22 -4.35
CA LYS A 9 39.79 -13.46 -3.67
C LYS A 9 38.85 -13.14 -2.50
N TYR A 10 37.61 -13.66 -2.53
CA TYR A 10 36.73 -13.66 -1.38
C TYR A 10 37.00 -14.90 -0.54
N THR A 11 37.46 -14.71 0.68
CA THR A 11 37.53 -15.74 1.72
C THR A 11 36.18 -15.82 2.42
N ALA A 12 35.58 -17.02 2.36
CA ALA A 12 34.40 -17.36 3.12
C ALA A 12 34.77 -17.57 4.59
N ALA A 13 34.12 -16.83 5.48
CA ALA A 13 34.16 -17.11 6.90
C ALA A 13 32.83 -17.73 7.32
N LEU A 14 32.86 -19.02 7.61
CA LEU A 14 31.77 -19.79 8.17
C LEU A 14 31.79 -19.57 9.70
N SER A 15 30.77 -18.99 10.27
CA SER A 15 30.59 -18.95 11.72
C SER A 15 29.28 -19.64 12.10
N ILE A 16 29.42 -20.82 12.67
CA ILE A 16 28.38 -21.61 13.33
C ILE A 16 28.39 -21.22 14.81
N PHE A 17 27.28 -20.80 15.36
CA PHE A 17 26.95 -20.80 16.78
C PHE A 17 25.46 -21.06 16.93
N PHE A 18 25.08 -22.20 17.35
CA PHE A 18 24.90 -22.92 18.62
C PHE A 18 23.70 -22.41 19.43
N THR A 19 22.69 -23.25 19.41
CA THR A 19 21.68 -23.66 20.43
C THR A 19 21.43 -22.76 21.64
N GLY A 20 20.17 -22.46 21.84
CA GLY A 20 19.61 -22.04 23.11
C GLY A 20 18.10 -22.30 23.15
N ILE A 21 17.71 -23.52 23.57
CA ILE A 21 16.34 -23.87 23.93
C ILE A 21 16.10 -23.30 25.32
N SER A 22 15.07 -22.45 25.49
CA SER A 22 14.47 -22.21 26.79
C SER A 22 12.95 -22.21 26.63
N ALA A 23 12.37 -23.31 27.03
CA ALA A 23 10.94 -23.45 27.27
C ALA A 23 10.59 -22.68 28.55
N ILE A 24 9.67 -21.73 28.45
CA ILE A 24 9.01 -21.15 29.60
C ILE A 24 7.55 -21.57 29.56
N ASN A 25 7.25 -22.47 30.48
CA ASN A 25 5.93 -22.98 30.82
C ASN A 25 5.19 -21.89 31.61
N VAL A 26 4.02 -21.44 31.17
CA VAL A 26 3.14 -20.53 31.90
C VAL A 26 1.82 -21.27 32.14
N PRO A 27 1.37 -21.46 33.38
CA PRO A 27 0.13 -22.17 33.65
C PRO A 27 -1.09 -21.30 33.37
N ALA A 28 -2.10 -21.95 32.81
CA ALA A 28 -3.45 -21.45 32.65
C ALA A 28 -4.12 -21.31 34.03
N THR A 29 -4.64 -20.12 34.33
CA THR A 29 -5.64 -19.93 35.37
C THR A 29 -6.97 -19.64 34.74
N VAL A 30 -7.84 -20.63 34.86
CA VAL A 30 -9.27 -20.55 34.61
C VAL A 30 -9.92 -19.91 35.84
N HIS A 31 -10.68 -18.84 35.65
CA HIS A 31 -11.70 -18.41 36.59
C HIS A 31 -13.02 -18.27 35.83
N ALA A 32 -13.92 -19.15 36.19
CA ALA A 32 -15.34 -19.06 35.90
C ALA A 32 -16.07 -18.37 37.07
N ASP A 33 -17.31 -17.96 36.78
CA ASP A 33 -18.37 -17.41 37.64
C ASP A 33 -18.30 -15.92 37.92
N GLU A 34 -19.34 -15.19 37.66
CA GLU A 34 -20.71 -15.29 38.15
C GLU A 34 -21.75 -14.64 37.24
N VAL A 35 -22.89 -15.33 37.17
CA VAL A 35 -24.20 -14.90 36.69
C VAL A 35 -24.82 -13.91 37.70
N SER A 36 -25.27 -12.77 37.25
CA SER A 36 -26.30 -12.01 37.99
C SER A 36 -27.40 -11.57 37.06
N THR A 37 -28.49 -12.26 37.22
CA THR A 37 -29.82 -11.98 36.72
C THR A 37 -30.42 -10.79 37.50
N SER A 38 -30.94 -9.79 36.83
CA SER A 38 -31.97 -8.87 37.36
C SER A 38 -32.79 -8.27 36.23
N THR A 39 -33.91 -8.88 36.00
CA THR A 39 -35.31 -8.40 36.05
C THR A 39 -35.66 -7.08 35.38
N VAL A 40 -36.41 -7.29 34.31
CA VAL A 40 -37.52 -6.56 33.70
C VAL A 40 -38.03 -5.33 34.48
N ASN A 41 -38.05 -4.17 33.83
CA ASN A 41 -39.24 -3.31 33.86
C ASN A 41 -39.48 -2.67 32.51
N ASN A 42 -40.67 -2.91 32.06
CA ASN A 42 -41.37 -2.36 30.91
C ASN A 42 -41.89 -0.98 31.29
N ASP A 43 -41.64 0.07 30.49
CA ASP A 43 -42.66 1.07 30.21
C ASP A 43 -42.27 1.94 29.02
N ASN A 44 -43.12 1.84 28.11
CA ASN A 44 -43.71 2.67 27.10
C ASN A 44 -43.34 4.17 27.14
N SER A 45 -42.83 4.75 26.06
CA SER A 45 -43.39 5.91 25.39
C SER A 45 -42.54 6.45 24.24
N MET A 46 -43.12 6.41 23.06
CA MET A 46 -43.26 7.48 22.08
C MET A 46 -42.02 8.19 21.54
N SER A 47 -41.78 7.91 20.28
CA SER A 47 -41.31 8.83 19.22
C SER A 47 -40.17 9.79 19.53
N ASP A 48 -38.96 9.40 19.08
CA ASP A 48 -38.03 10.38 18.57
C ASP A 48 -37.56 9.94 17.17
N ILE A 49 -38.01 10.70 16.19
CA ILE A 49 -37.51 10.69 14.82
C ILE A 49 -36.05 11.13 14.91
N GLU A 50 -35.13 10.17 14.95
CA GLU A 50 -33.70 10.48 14.72
C GLU A 50 -33.55 10.95 13.28
N THR A 51 -33.58 12.26 13.12
CA THR A 51 -33.01 12.95 11.97
C THR A 51 -31.55 12.58 11.89
N SER A 52 -31.22 11.54 11.10
CA SER A 52 -29.86 11.14 10.82
C SER A 52 -29.14 12.29 10.10
N THR A 53 -28.37 13.05 10.86
CA THR A 53 -27.58 14.19 10.40
C THR A 53 -26.59 13.72 9.33
N PRO A 54 -26.59 14.27 8.12
CA PRO A 54 -25.69 13.85 7.02
C PRO A 54 -24.20 14.00 7.34
N ALA A 55 -23.85 14.77 8.36
CA ALA A 55 -22.48 15.01 8.80
C ALA A 55 -21.74 13.77 9.32
N ALA A 56 -22.40 12.88 10.09
CA ALA A 56 -21.76 11.69 10.66
C ALA A 56 -21.35 10.67 9.59
N THR A 57 -22.18 10.49 8.56
CA THR A 57 -21.90 9.58 7.43
C THR A 57 -20.72 10.08 6.60
N THR A 58 -20.58 11.38 6.40
CA THR A 58 -19.49 12.00 5.63
C THR A 58 -18.14 11.84 6.35
N VAL A 59 -18.10 12.05 7.66
CA VAL A 59 -16.87 11.90 8.47
C VAL A 59 -16.39 10.45 8.47
N LYS A 60 -17.29 9.47 8.65
CA LYS A 60 -16.95 8.03 8.62
C LYS A 60 -16.42 7.60 7.26
N LYS A 61 -17.01 8.07 6.15
CA LYS A 61 -16.53 7.79 4.78
C LYS A 61 -15.16 8.39 4.53
N THR A 62 -14.90 9.63 4.92
CA THR A 62 -13.62 10.30 4.76
C THR A 62 -12.50 9.58 5.53
N SER A 63 -12.77 9.14 6.75
CA SER A 63 -11.84 8.35 7.56
C SER A 63 -11.49 7.01 6.88
N ALA A 64 -12.48 6.28 6.37
CA ALA A 64 -12.28 5.00 5.68
C ALA A 64 -11.44 5.16 4.39
N VAL A 65 -11.70 6.21 3.61
CA VAL A 65 -10.93 6.55 2.41
C VAL A 65 -9.48 6.85 2.76
N THR A 66 -9.25 7.66 3.79
CA THR A 66 -7.90 8.00 4.26
C THR A 66 -7.13 6.76 4.73
N LYS A 67 -7.78 5.85 5.45
CA LYS A 67 -7.20 4.57 5.87
C LYS A 67 -6.75 3.73 4.66
N LYS A 68 -7.60 3.58 3.64
CA LYS A 68 -7.26 2.86 2.40
C LYS A 68 -6.07 3.50 1.67
N ARG A 69 -6.03 4.83 1.54
CA ARG A 69 -4.93 5.56 0.92
C ARG A 69 -3.60 5.34 1.64
N ASN A 70 -3.60 5.38 2.96
CA ASN A 70 -2.41 5.12 3.76
C ASN A 70 -1.95 3.65 3.62
N ALA A 71 -2.86 2.69 3.59
CA ALA A 71 -2.54 1.28 3.36
C ALA A 71 -1.89 1.06 1.98
N ILE A 72 -2.42 1.69 0.92
CA ILE A 72 -1.84 1.68 -0.43
C ILE A 72 -0.39 2.19 -0.40
N VAL A 73 -0.15 3.34 0.22
CA VAL A 73 1.18 3.95 0.30
C VAL A 73 2.16 3.08 1.08
N ASN A 74 1.72 2.53 2.21
CA ASN A 74 2.56 1.66 3.03
C ASN A 74 2.93 0.39 2.27
N LEU A 75 1.96 -0.27 1.62
CA LEU A 75 2.23 -1.47 0.85
C LEU A 75 3.13 -1.18 -0.37
N ALA A 76 2.95 -0.05 -1.06
CA ALA A 76 3.82 0.36 -2.16
C ALA A 76 5.27 0.56 -1.70
N LYS A 77 5.48 1.22 -0.57
CA LYS A 77 6.80 1.41 0.03
C LYS A 77 7.48 0.09 0.42
N ASN A 78 6.72 -0.89 0.89
CA ASN A 78 7.22 -2.23 1.25
C ASN A 78 7.69 -3.03 0.02
N GLN A 79 7.40 -2.59 -1.20
CA GLN A 79 7.90 -3.21 -2.42
C GLN A 79 9.23 -2.62 -2.91
N ILE A 80 9.69 -1.53 -2.31
CA ILE A 80 10.96 -0.88 -2.69
C ILE A 80 12.11 -1.88 -2.56
N GLY A 81 13.01 -1.87 -3.54
CA GLY A 81 14.15 -2.78 -3.65
C GLY A 81 13.88 -4.06 -4.45
N LYS A 82 12.61 -4.41 -4.71
CA LYS A 82 12.28 -5.58 -5.53
C LYS A 82 12.56 -5.32 -7.00
N PRO A 83 13.05 -6.33 -7.76
CA PRO A 83 13.48 -6.14 -9.14
C PRO A 83 12.31 -5.84 -10.08
N TYR A 84 12.61 -5.07 -11.12
CA TYR A 84 11.72 -4.95 -12.27
C TYR A 84 11.82 -6.20 -13.15
N VAL A 85 10.69 -6.80 -13.45
CA VAL A 85 10.56 -7.87 -14.45
C VAL A 85 9.32 -7.58 -15.28
N TYR A 86 9.49 -7.48 -16.60
CA TYR A 86 8.36 -7.25 -17.51
C TYR A 86 7.32 -8.38 -17.39
N GLY A 87 6.05 -8.02 -17.26
CA GLY A 87 4.95 -8.97 -17.07
C GLY A 87 4.75 -9.45 -15.63
N ALA A 88 5.64 -9.12 -14.68
CA ALA A 88 5.51 -9.53 -13.28
C ALA A 88 4.51 -8.67 -12.50
N SER A 89 3.75 -9.34 -11.61
CA SER A 89 2.71 -8.72 -10.76
C SER A 89 2.91 -9.01 -9.27
N GLY A 90 4.16 -9.31 -8.85
CA GLY A 90 4.52 -9.60 -7.46
C GLY A 90 4.29 -11.06 -7.04
N PRO A 91 4.60 -11.38 -5.77
CA PRO A 91 5.19 -10.48 -4.77
C PRO A 91 6.71 -10.27 -4.89
N SER A 92 7.43 -11.10 -5.68
CA SER A 92 8.91 -11.09 -5.73
C SER A 92 9.48 -10.08 -6.71
N ALA A 93 8.76 -9.77 -7.80
CA ALA A 93 9.16 -8.85 -8.85
C ALA A 93 7.95 -8.12 -9.42
N PHE A 94 8.16 -6.99 -10.09
CA PHE A 94 7.09 -6.18 -10.65
C PHE A 94 7.48 -5.52 -11.97
N ASP A 95 6.51 -5.37 -12.89
CA ASP A 95 6.54 -4.25 -13.83
C ASP A 95 5.74 -3.07 -13.25
N CYS A 96 5.69 -1.94 -13.98
CA CYS A 96 5.05 -0.72 -13.49
C CYS A 96 3.56 -0.93 -13.16
N SER A 97 2.78 -1.47 -14.06
CA SER A 97 1.33 -1.70 -13.89
C SER A 97 1.01 -2.90 -12.99
N GLY A 98 1.88 -3.90 -12.95
CA GLY A 98 1.79 -5.05 -12.04
C GLY A 98 1.96 -4.63 -10.57
N LEU A 99 2.89 -3.72 -10.29
CA LEU A 99 3.04 -3.11 -8.97
C LEU A 99 1.74 -2.42 -8.53
N ILE A 100 1.13 -1.62 -9.41
CA ILE A 100 -0.13 -0.93 -9.13
C ILE A 100 -1.25 -1.93 -8.83
N SER A 101 -1.44 -2.94 -9.70
CA SER A 101 -2.48 -3.96 -9.53
C SER A 101 -2.30 -4.73 -8.22
N TYR A 102 -1.07 -5.13 -7.89
CA TYR A 102 -0.75 -5.81 -6.64
C TYR A 102 -1.08 -4.97 -5.41
N VAL A 103 -0.62 -3.72 -5.39
CA VAL A 103 -0.80 -2.83 -4.25
C VAL A 103 -2.28 -2.50 -4.03
N TYR A 104 -3.03 -2.18 -5.06
CA TYR A 104 -4.45 -1.87 -4.92
C TYR A 104 -5.29 -3.08 -4.51
N LYS A 105 -5.00 -4.26 -5.06
CA LYS A 105 -5.68 -5.50 -4.68
C LYS A 105 -5.48 -5.81 -3.20
N ASN A 106 -4.23 -5.78 -2.73
CA ASN A 106 -3.89 -6.24 -1.38
C ASN A 106 -4.12 -5.17 -0.29
N ALA A 107 -3.99 -3.87 -0.60
CA ALA A 107 -4.17 -2.80 0.38
C ALA A 107 -5.58 -2.23 0.44
N ALA A 108 -6.34 -2.28 -0.66
CA ALA A 108 -7.65 -1.65 -0.76
C ALA A 108 -8.77 -2.61 -1.19
N ASN A 109 -8.46 -3.88 -1.44
CA ASN A 109 -9.33 -4.90 -2.03
C ASN A 109 -9.98 -4.41 -3.34
N LYS A 110 -9.17 -3.73 -4.19
CA LYS A 110 -9.63 -3.18 -5.46
C LYS A 110 -8.82 -3.76 -6.62
N THR A 111 -9.48 -4.57 -7.44
CA THR A 111 -8.88 -5.11 -8.65
C THR A 111 -8.81 -4.02 -9.71
N LEU A 112 -7.64 -3.86 -10.33
CA LEU A 112 -7.39 -2.93 -11.42
C LEU A 112 -6.98 -3.71 -12.69
N PRO A 113 -7.18 -3.14 -13.90
CA PRO A 113 -6.65 -3.72 -15.13
C PRO A 113 -5.15 -3.99 -15.03
N ARG A 114 -4.70 -5.06 -15.71
CA ARG A 114 -3.29 -5.47 -15.67
C ARG A 114 -2.35 -4.46 -16.33
N THR A 115 -2.80 -3.75 -17.33
CA THR A 115 -1.98 -2.88 -18.17
C THR A 115 -2.15 -1.41 -17.85
N THR A 116 -1.11 -0.61 -18.12
CA THR A 116 -1.15 0.85 -17.99
C THR A 116 -2.26 1.47 -18.83
N TYR A 117 -2.50 0.95 -20.03
CA TYR A 117 -3.62 1.35 -20.91
C TYR A 117 -4.99 1.25 -20.23
N GLY A 118 -5.24 0.16 -19.53
CA GLY A 118 -6.49 -0.01 -18.79
C GLY A 118 -6.53 0.82 -17.50
N GLN A 119 -5.38 0.99 -16.85
CA GLN A 119 -5.32 1.74 -15.60
C GLN A 119 -5.54 3.25 -15.79
N ILE A 120 -5.09 3.83 -16.91
CA ILE A 120 -5.23 5.26 -17.19
C ILE A 120 -6.69 5.67 -17.43
N THR A 121 -7.58 4.74 -17.76
CA THR A 121 -9.02 5.03 -17.95
C THR A 121 -9.80 5.10 -16.64
N LEU A 122 -9.19 4.69 -15.52
CA LEU A 122 -9.88 4.57 -14.24
C LEU A 122 -9.99 5.89 -13.48
N GLY A 123 -11.05 6.00 -12.69
CA GLY A 123 -11.23 7.06 -11.70
C GLY A 123 -11.32 8.47 -12.28
N LYS A 124 -11.10 9.45 -11.42
CA LYS A 124 -11.21 10.88 -11.78
C LYS A 124 -9.84 11.42 -12.18
N THR A 125 -9.80 12.24 -13.21
CA THR A 125 -8.58 13.00 -13.56
C THR A 125 -8.29 14.04 -12.47
N VAL A 126 -7.03 14.14 -12.09
CA VAL A 126 -6.55 15.07 -11.06
C VAL A 126 -5.39 15.88 -11.64
N SER A 127 -5.35 17.19 -11.35
CA SER A 127 -4.21 18.02 -11.73
C SER A 127 -2.93 17.55 -11.07
N VAL A 128 -1.84 17.48 -11.83
CA VAL A 128 -0.52 17.08 -11.35
C VAL A 128 0.11 18.26 -10.59
N SER A 129 -0.26 18.39 -9.34
CA SER A 129 0.36 19.34 -8.41
C SER A 129 0.32 18.80 -6.99
N THR A 130 1.30 19.14 -6.16
CA THR A 130 1.36 18.71 -4.76
C THR A 130 0.17 19.17 -3.92
N LYS A 131 -0.48 20.29 -4.34
CA LYS A 131 -1.69 20.82 -3.69
C LYS A 131 -2.95 20.00 -4.00
N LYS A 132 -3.02 19.34 -5.15
CA LYS A 132 -4.21 18.59 -5.63
C LYS A 132 -4.04 17.07 -5.49
N LEU A 133 -2.82 16.56 -5.62
CA LEU A 133 -2.53 15.15 -5.47
C LEU A 133 -2.74 14.69 -4.03
N LYS A 134 -3.30 13.49 -3.88
CA LYS A 134 -3.46 12.79 -2.60
C LYS A 134 -2.72 11.46 -2.63
N LYS A 135 -2.25 11.00 -1.47
CA LYS A 135 -1.62 9.69 -1.33
C LYS A 135 -2.46 8.61 -2.01
N GLY A 136 -1.84 7.72 -2.76
CA GLY A 136 -2.51 6.68 -3.53
C GLY A 136 -3.04 7.13 -4.90
N ASP A 137 -2.91 8.39 -5.32
CA ASP A 137 -3.23 8.76 -6.69
C ASP A 137 -2.24 8.09 -7.65
N LEU A 138 -2.72 7.65 -8.81
CA LEU A 138 -1.90 7.07 -9.89
C LEU A 138 -1.35 8.19 -10.76
N LEU A 139 -0.06 8.12 -11.04
CA LEU A 139 0.66 9.06 -11.89
C LEU A 139 1.04 8.34 -13.19
N PHE A 140 0.81 8.98 -14.34
CA PHE A 140 1.05 8.39 -15.65
C PHE A 140 2.03 9.21 -16.48
N TRP A 141 2.87 8.53 -17.22
CA TRP A 141 3.73 9.06 -18.29
C TRP A 141 3.22 8.48 -19.60
N GLY A 142 2.30 9.23 -20.23
CA GLY A 142 1.51 8.67 -21.33
C GLY A 142 0.75 7.42 -20.91
N ASN A 143 0.72 6.42 -21.79
CA ASN A 143 0.09 5.13 -21.57
C ASN A 143 1.11 3.99 -21.33
N TYR A 144 2.42 4.32 -21.27
CA TYR A 144 3.49 3.32 -21.16
C TYR A 144 4.05 3.13 -19.75
N HIS A 145 3.84 4.09 -18.84
CA HIS A 145 4.36 3.99 -17.48
C HIS A 145 3.41 4.55 -16.43
N VAL A 146 3.48 3.99 -15.21
CA VAL A 146 2.62 4.36 -14.07
C VAL A 146 3.37 4.24 -12.73
N GLY A 147 3.03 5.10 -11.78
CA GLY A 147 3.52 5.10 -10.41
C GLY A 147 2.42 5.47 -9.40
N ILE A 148 2.70 5.31 -8.12
CA ILE A 148 1.81 5.65 -7.00
C ILE A 148 2.33 6.86 -6.26
N TYR A 149 1.54 7.93 -6.18
CA TYR A 149 1.90 9.11 -5.38
C TYR A 149 1.84 8.79 -3.88
N ILE A 150 2.93 9.07 -3.18
CA ILE A 150 3.08 8.77 -1.75
C ILE A 150 3.06 10.00 -0.85
N GLY A 151 2.85 11.20 -1.43
CA GLY A 151 2.88 12.48 -0.72
C GLY A 151 4.25 13.17 -0.81
N GLY A 152 4.29 14.45 -0.44
CA GLY A 152 5.54 15.24 -0.41
C GLY A 152 6.25 15.36 -1.75
N GLY A 153 5.52 15.38 -2.86
CA GLY A 153 6.12 15.45 -4.20
C GLY A 153 6.86 14.18 -4.63
N LYS A 154 6.61 13.04 -3.97
CA LYS A 154 7.28 11.75 -4.22
C LYS A 154 6.30 10.67 -4.66
N PHE A 155 6.80 9.70 -5.41
CA PHE A 155 6.04 8.52 -5.84
C PHE A 155 6.90 7.26 -5.83
N VAL A 156 6.25 6.10 -5.78
CA VAL A 156 6.88 4.77 -5.91
C VAL A 156 6.49 4.19 -7.26
N HIS A 157 7.45 3.58 -7.95
CA HIS A 157 7.26 2.91 -9.23
C HIS A 157 8.25 1.76 -9.45
N ALA A 158 7.95 0.88 -10.39
CA ALA A 158 8.88 -0.09 -10.96
C ALA A 158 9.36 0.47 -12.31
N PRO A 159 10.59 1.01 -12.43
CA PRO A 159 10.94 1.90 -13.53
C PRO A 159 11.20 1.19 -14.87
N ALA A 160 12.12 0.24 -14.92
CA ALA A 160 12.57 -0.42 -16.15
C ALA A 160 13.42 -1.67 -15.84
N PRO A 161 13.66 -2.54 -16.84
CA PRO A 161 14.59 -3.67 -16.71
C PRO A 161 15.97 -3.24 -16.18
N GLY A 162 16.55 -4.05 -15.31
CA GLY A 162 17.82 -3.77 -14.64
C GLY A 162 17.75 -2.82 -13.45
N GLN A 163 16.56 -2.31 -13.13
CA GLN A 163 16.34 -1.46 -11.98
C GLN A 163 15.37 -2.13 -10.99
N ASN A 164 15.33 -1.58 -9.78
CA ASN A 164 14.42 -2.03 -8.73
C ASN A 164 13.29 -1.01 -8.54
N VAL A 165 12.20 -1.48 -7.92
CA VAL A 165 11.14 -0.60 -7.38
C VAL A 165 11.79 0.45 -6.50
N LYS A 166 11.48 1.70 -6.73
CA LYS A 166 12.11 2.83 -6.01
C LYS A 166 11.17 4.00 -5.82
N THR A 167 11.58 4.91 -4.96
CA THR A 167 10.98 6.25 -4.83
C THR A 167 11.68 7.21 -5.76
N GLN A 168 10.88 8.09 -6.40
CA GLN A 168 11.36 9.21 -7.20
C GLN A 168 10.53 10.45 -6.93
N THR A 169 11.04 11.65 -7.30
CA THR A 169 10.35 12.92 -7.09
C THR A 169 9.62 13.38 -8.36
N LEU A 170 8.55 14.14 -8.19
CA LEU A 170 7.87 14.79 -9.32
C LEU A 170 8.80 15.74 -10.08
N ALA A 171 9.73 16.37 -9.35
CA ALA A 171 10.69 17.30 -9.96
C ALA A 171 11.68 16.60 -10.90
N SER A 172 12.10 15.37 -10.58
CA SER A 172 13.07 14.62 -11.38
C SER A 172 12.43 13.83 -12.53
N PHE A 173 11.14 13.48 -12.41
CA PHE A 173 10.39 12.78 -13.44
C PHE A 173 8.92 13.19 -13.34
N PHE A 174 8.53 14.18 -14.16
CA PHE A 174 7.21 14.79 -14.08
C PHE A 174 6.18 14.00 -14.89
N PRO A 175 5.06 13.55 -14.29
CA PRO A 175 4.03 12.78 -14.99
C PRO A 175 3.16 13.68 -15.89
N SER A 176 2.68 13.11 -16.99
CA SER A 176 1.78 13.80 -17.93
C SER A 176 0.33 13.91 -17.42
N SER A 177 -0.09 12.99 -16.55
CA SER A 177 -1.44 12.99 -15.99
C SER A 177 -1.51 12.24 -14.66
N ALA A 178 -2.63 12.42 -13.93
CA ALA A 178 -2.89 11.69 -12.70
C ALA A 178 -4.36 11.27 -12.61
N LYS A 179 -4.60 10.12 -11.97
CA LYS A 179 -5.93 9.54 -11.74
C LYS A 179 -6.14 9.22 -10.27
N ARG A 180 -7.33 9.53 -9.77
CA ARG A 180 -7.78 9.17 -8.42
C ARG A 180 -8.77 8.04 -8.49
N VAL A 181 -8.38 6.88 -7.96
CA VAL A 181 -9.15 5.64 -8.01
C VAL A 181 -9.87 5.36 -6.68
N ILE A 182 -9.34 5.89 -5.57
CA ILE A 182 -9.94 5.83 -4.23
C ILE A 182 -10.45 7.22 -3.86
N ASP A 183 -11.76 7.35 -3.67
CA ASP A 183 -12.45 8.62 -3.39
C ASP A 183 -13.61 8.43 -2.39
#